data_7ff3b46081dce51a095c9d95b496916b
#
_entry.id   7ff3b46081dce51a095c9d95b496916b
#
_cell.length_a   1.000
_cell.length_b   1.000
_cell.length_c   1.000
_cell.angle_alpha   90.00
_cell.angle_beta   90.00
_cell.angle_gamma   90.00
#
_symmetry.space_group_name_H-M   'P 1'
#
loop_
_entity.id
_entity.type
_entity.pdbx_description
1 polymer ?
#
loop_
_entity_poly.entity_id
_entity_poly.type
_entity_poly.pdbx_seq_one_letter_code
_entity_poly.pdbx_strand_id
1 'polypeptide(L)'
;MARRGPAGPTGAGVAVVIAAKNEAERIGTTVNAARTLPGVDLIVVVDDGSTDRTAELALEAGAMVLRHSRNRGKGAAMESGAEGVRALEEDEGVEGALRAPRHLLFLDADLGATAKGAAPLVEPVLEGTADMTIALFPATRMRLGGHGFVVRLARDGVRRVTGWEPEQPLNGQRCLTREAFAAARPLAPGFGVETGLTIDVLRGGFRVVEVEVPLEHRATGADLRAQLHRAHQFADVARALAARELRPALRRTWRGVFGRPRSTVRGRSRGTGRVARKNRQE
;
A
#
# COMPACT_ATOMS: atom_id res chain seq x y z
N MET A 1 -19.07 -1.92 15.33
CA MET A 1 -18.33 -1.47 14.13
C MET A 1 -18.51 0.02 14.00
N ALA A 2 -17.55 0.83 14.43
CA ALA A 2 -17.58 2.27 14.27
C ALA A 2 -17.27 2.59 12.80
N ARG A 3 -18.23 3.22 12.11
CA ARG A 3 -18.01 3.81 10.78
C ARG A 3 -16.99 4.94 10.95
N ARG A 4 -15.78 4.79 10.42
CA ARG A 4 -14.91 5.93 10.23
C ARG A 4 -15.62 6.91 9.30
N GLY A 5 -15.68 8.18 9.69
CA GLY A 5 -16.24 9.27 8.90
C GLY A 5 -15.47 9.47 7.58
N PRO A 6 -15.97 10.33 6.69
CA PRO A 6 -15.39 10.53 5.38
C PRO A 6 -13.95 11.04 5.49
N ALA A 7 -13.20 10.53 4.60
CA ALA A 7 -11.86 10.75 4.11
C ALA A 7 -11.12 12.03 4.48
N GLY A 8 -9.82 11.89 4.43
CA GLY A 8 -8.80 12.85 4.69
C GLY A 8 -8.95 14.22 4.01
N PRO A 9 -8.10 15.18 4.36
CA PRO A 9 -8.28 16.58 4.02
C PRO A 9 -8.36 16.77 2.49
N THR A 10 -9.43 17.42 2.05
CA THR A 10 -9.56 17.98 0.70
C THR A 10 -8.37 18.91 0.47
N GLY A 11 -7.46 18.53 -0.43
CA GLY A 11 -6.27 19.32 -0.76
C GLY A 11 -4.94 18.58 -0.67
N ALA A 12 -4.91 17.28 -0.35
CA ALA A 12 -3.71 16.47 -0.43
C ALA A 12 -3.29 16.27 -1.90
N GLY A 13 -2.01 16.50 -2.23
CA GLY A 13 -1.42 16.15 -3.52
C GLY A 13 -1.20 14.64 -3.65
N VAL A 14 -0.61 14.23 -4.76
CA VAL A 14 -0.25 12.83 -5.05
C VAL A 14 1.23 12.73 -5.33
N ALA A 15 1.92 11.87 -4.59
CA ALA A 15 3.29 11.46 -4.90
C ALA A 15 3.28 10.13 -5.66
N VAL A 16 3.87 10.12 -6.85
CA VAL A 16 4.10 8.88 -7.60
C VAL A 16 5.40 8.24 -7.13
N VAL A 17 5.33 6.97 -6.76
CA VAL A 17 6.49 6.15 -6.40
C VAL A 17 6.67 5.06 -7.44
N ILE A 18 7.81 5.04 -8.11
CA ILE A 18 8.15 4.08 -9.17
C ILE A 18 9.35 3.25 -8.73
N ALA A 19 9.12 1.96 -8.46
CA ALA A 19 10.20 1.00 -8.25
C ALA A 19 10.77 0.58 -9.60
N ALA A 20 12.06 0.82 -9.83
CA ALA A 20 12.70 0.56 -11.11
C ALA A 20 13.95 -0.31 -10.96
N LYS A 21 14.14 -1.23 -11.91
CA LYS A 21 15.37 -2.01 -12.04
C LYS A 21 15.63 -2.39 -13.48
N ASN A 22 16.70 -1.84 -14.08
CA ASN A 22 17.08 -2.06 -15.46
C ASN A 22 15.95 -1.72 -16.44
N GLU A 23 15.40 -0.51 -16.31
CA GLU A 23 14.29 0.03 -17.13
C GLU A 23 14.70 1.32 -17.88
N ALA A 24 15.98 1.44 -18.24
CA ALA A 24 16.51 2.62 -18.94
C ALA A 24 15.72 2.98 -20.21
N GLU A 25 15.19 1.99 -20.93
CA GLU A 25 14.44 2.21 -22.17
C GLU A 25 13.09 2.93 -21.95
N ARG A 26 12.48 2.80 -20.76
CA ARG A 26 11.09 3.23 -20.52
C ARG A 26 10.92 4.21 -19.39
N ILE A 27 11.83 4.24 -18.43
CA ILE A 27 11.67 5.01 -17.20
C ILE A 27 11.41 6.49 -17.47
N GLY A 28 12.15 7.12 -18.39
CA GLY A 28 11.97 8.54 -18.73
C GLY A 28 10.57 8.83 -19.27
N THR A 29 10.07 7.95 -20.16
CA THR A 29 8.71 8.06 -20.72
C THR A 29 7.64 7.83 -19.65
N THR A 30 7.86 6.85 -18.75
CA THR A 30 6.95 6.57 -17.62
C THR A 30 6.86 7.78 -16.69
N VAL A 31 7.99 8.38 -16.31
CA VAL A 31 8.03 9.59 -15.46
C VAL A 31 7.28 10.75 -16.12
N ASN A 32 7.56 11.03 -17.41
CA ASN A 32 6.89 12.09 -18.13
C ASN A 32 5.38 11.89 -18.24
N ALA A 33 4.94 10.66 -18.48
CA ALA A 33 3.52 10.32 -18.51
C ALA A 33 2.85 10.43 -17.13
N ALA A 34 3.51 9.95 -16.08
CA ALA A 34 3.00 10.04 -14.71
C ALA A 34 2.82 11.49 -14.22
N ARG A 35 3.67 12.42 -14.70
CA ARG A 35 3.57 13.85 -14.38
C ARG A 35 2.26 14.50 -14.83
N THR A 36 1.60 13.93 -15.82
CA THR A 36 0.33 14.46 -16.37
C THR A 36 -0.90 13.98 -15.59
N LEU A 37 -0.73 13.13 -14.58
CA LEU A 37 -1.83 12.60 -13.79
C LEU A 37 -2.44 13.65 -12.85
N PRO A 38 -3.74 13.59 -12.57
CA PRO A 38 -4.41 14.55 -11.70
C PRO A 38 -3.80 14.57 -10.30
N GLY A 39 -3.55 15.76 -9.77
CA GLY A 39 -3.04 15.97 -8.41
C GLY A 39 -1.58 15.54 -8.18
N VAL A 40 -0.88 15.04 -9.20
CA VAL A 40 0.53 14.64 -9.08
C VAL A 40 1.41 15.89 -9.07
N ASP A 41 2.12 16.08 -7.95
CA ASP A 41 3.06 17.18 -7.74
C ASP A 41 4.47 16.70 -7.35
N LEU A 42 4.64 15.39 -7.11
CA LEU A 42 5.94 14.78 -6.79
C LEU A 42 6.08 13.41 -7.47
N ILE A 43 7.25 13.14 -8.03
CA ILE A 43 7.60 11.81 -8.56
C ILE A 43 8.92 11.36 -7.94
N VAL A 44 8.90 10.21 -7.29
CA VAL A 44 10.06 9.55 -6.69
C VAL A 44 10.30 8.23 -7.40
N VAL A 45 11.45 8.09 -8.04
CA VAL A 45 11.91 6.83 -8.61
C VAL A 45 12.89 6.19 -7.64
N VAL A 46 12.65 4.93 -7.29
CA VAL A 46 13.58 4.13 -6.50
C VAL A 46 14.29 3.16 -7.42
N ASP A 47 15.55 3.45 -7.74
CA ASP A 47 16.44 2.56 -8.48
C ASP A 47 16.92 1.44 -7.58
N ASP A 48 16.36 0.24 -7.76
CA ASP A 48 16.63 -0.93 -6.92
C ASP A 48 17.88 -1.70 -7.40
N GLY A 49 19.00 -0.97 -7.51
CA GLY A 49 20.30 -1.52 -7.88
C GLY A 49 20.40 -1.88 -9.37
N SER A 50 20.01 -0.97 -10.26
CA SER A 50 20.20 -1.12 -11.70
C SER A 50 21.67 -1.07 -12.10
N THR A 51 21.99 -1.73 -13.19
CA THR A 51 23.31 -1.76 -13.83
C THR A 51 23.35 -0.97 -15.12
N ASP A 52 22.20 -0.48 -15.57
CA ASP A 52 22.03 0.39 -16.73
C ASP A 52 21.82 1.86 -16.33
N ARG A 53 21.44 2.71 -17.27
CA ARG A 53 21.22 4.15 -17.04
C ARG A 53 19.85 4.52 -16.45
N THR A 54 19.17 3.57 -15.78
CA THR A 54 17.81 3.80 -15.25
C THR A 54 17.76 5.05 -14.35
N ALA A 55 18.67 5.14 -13.37
CA ALA A 55 18.68 6.26 -12.43
C ALA A 55 18.94 7.60 -13.12
N GLU A 56 19.88 7.65 -14.07
CA GLU A 56 20.22 8.86 -14.83
C GLU A 56 19.03 9.37 -15.63
N LEU A 57 18.38 8.46 -16.39
CA LEU A 57 17.24 8.81 -17.24
C LEU A 57 16.00 9.19 -16.43
N ALA A 58 15.82 8.64 -15.24
CA ALA A 58 14.77 9.07 -14.31
C ALA A 58 15.03 10.51 -13.83
N LEU A 59 16.28 10.83 -13.47
CA LEU A 59 16.67 12.15 -13.04
C LEU A 59 16.54 13.18 -14.18
N GLU A 60 17.01 12.85 -15.40
CA GLU A 60 16.85 13.67 -16.60
C GLU A 60 15.37 13.96 -16.92
N ALA A 61 14.47 12.99 -16.64
CA ALA A 61 13.03 13.21 -16.75
C ALA A 61 12.43 14.04 -15.60
N GLY A 62 13.25 14.47 -14.64
CA GLY A 62 12.87 15.36 -13.53
C GLY A 62 12.20 14.65 -12.37
N ALA A 63 12.44 13.35 -12.16
CA ALA A 63 12.05 12.66 -10.94
C ALA A 63 13.09 12.86 -9.84
N MET A 64 12.67 12.83 -8.59
CA MET A 64 13.56 12.58 -7.47
C MET A 64 14.01 11.12 -7.51
N VAL A 65 15.30 10.86 -7.34
CA VAL A 65 15.86 9.51 -7.46
C VAL A 65 16.48 9.05 -6.14
N LEU A 66 15.98 7.94 -5.61
CA LEU A 66 16.59 7.21 -4.51
C LEU A 66 17.27 5.96 -5.08
N ARG A 67 18.52 5.70 -4.70
CA ARG A 67 19.27 4.57 -5.22
C ARG A 67 19.64 3.58 -4.13
N HIS A 68 19.25 2.31 -4.31
CA HIS A 68 19.74 1.21 -3.50
C HIS A 68 21.09 0.73 -4.02
N SER A 69 22.03 0.44 -3.11
CA SER A 69 23.34 -0.11 -3.48
C SER A 69 23.27 -1.52 -4.09
N ARG A 70 22.15 -2.22 -3.89
CA ARG A 70 21.84 -3.56 -4.42
C ARG A 70 20.35 -3.76 -4.51
N ASN A 71 19.92 -4.76 -5.27
CA ASN A 71 18.51 -5.16 -5.32
C ASN A 71 18.00 -5.58 -3.94
N ARG A 72 16.95 -4.93 -3.47
CA ARG A 72 16.24 -5.19 -2.21
C ARG A 72 14.81 -5.68 -2.45
N GLY A 73 14.34 -5.63 -3.69
CA GLY A 73 13.01 -6.04 -4.12
C GLY A 73 11.96 -4.94 -4.05
N LYS A 74 10.85 -5.15 -4.78
CA LYS A 74 9.78 -4.16 -4.98
C LYS A 74 9.22 -3.60 -3.67
N GLY A 75 8.91 -4.46 -2.70
CA GLY A 75 8.38 -4.01 -1.41
C GLY A 75 9.31 -3.04 -0.69
N ALA A 76 10.61 -3.32 -0.65
CA ALA A 76 11.61 -2.43 -0.07
C ALA A 76 11.74 -1.11 -0.86
N ALA A 77 11.64 -1.16 -2.19
CA ALA A 77 11.64 0.03 -3.02
C ALA A 77 10.40 0.89 -2.78
N MET A 78 9.22 0.28 -2.66
CA MET A 78 7.98 1.00 -2.29
C MET A 78 8.09 1.68 -0.92
N GLU A 79 8.64 0.99 0.09
CA GLU A 79 8.86 1.57 1.42
C GLU A 79 9.88 2.71 1.39
N SER A 80 11.01 2.54 0.68
CA SER A 80 12.02 3.59 0.54
C SER A 80 11.46 4.82 -0.20
N GLY A 81 10.66 4.62 -1.24
CA GLY A 81 10.01 5.71 -1.97
C GLY A 81 9.02 6.47 -1.10
N ALA A 82 8.16 5.77 -0.35
CA ALA A 82 7.21 6.39 0.57
C ALA A 82 7.91 7.15 1.71
N GLU A 83 9.04 6.64 2.19
CA GLU A 83 9.87 7.32 3.19
C GLU A 83 10.54 8.57 2.60
N GLY A 84 11.03 8.49 1.34
CA GLY A 84 11.55 9.66 0.63
C GLY A 84 10.51 10.76 0.45
N VAL A 85 9.26 10.39 0.09
CA VAL A 85 8.14 11.35 0.04
C VAL A 85 7.93 12.02 1.39
N ARG A 86 7.93 11.24 2.49
CA ARG A 86 7.76 11.77 3.85
C ARG A 86 8.88 12.76 4.22
N ALA A 87 10.12 12.41 3.93
CA ALA A 87 11.27 13.27 4.23
C ALA A 87 11.21 14.60 3.48
N LEU A 88 10.80 14.58 2.20
CA LEU A 88 10.60 15.81 1.41
C LEU A 88 9.45 16.66 1.97
N GLU A 89 8.35 16.06 2.40
CA GLU A 89 7.23 16.78 3.03
C GLU A 89 7.62 17.45 4.35
N GLU A 90 8.49 16.81 5.13
CA GLU A 90 9.01 17.38 6.37
C GLU A 90 9.93 18.58 6.11
N ASP A 91 10.75 18.51 5.06
CA ASP A 91 11.61 19.60 4.65
C ASP A 91 10.80 20.80 4.10
N GLU A 92 9.81 20.53 3.24
CA GLU A 92 8.86 21.56 2.75
C GLU A 92 8.08 22.22 3.90
N GLY A 93 7.72 21.45 4.95
CA GLY A 93 6.98 21.96 6.11
C GLY A 93 7.78 22.94 6.97
N VAL A 94 9.09 22.90 6.93
CA VAL A 94 9.98 23.85 7.64
C VAL A 94 9.97 25.23 6.96
N GLU A 95 9.72 25.29 5.64
CA GLU A 95 9.71 26.51 4.86
C GLU A 95 8.34 27.20 4.74
N GLY A 96 7.23 26.53 5.10
CA GLY A 96 5.89 27.07 4.89
C GLY A 96 4.76 26.28 5.54
N ALA A 97 3.52 26.60 5.19
CA ALA A 97 2.33 25.99 5.79
C ALA A 97 2.32 24.45 5.70
N LEU A 98 1.99 23.79 6.82
CA LEU A 98 1.77 22.34 6.89
C LEU A 98 0.76 21.90 5.82
N ARG A 99 1.23 21.32 4.74
CA ARG A 99 0.37 20.68 3.74
C ARG A 99 -0.09 19.32 4.24
N ALA A 100 -1.28 18.91 3.81
CA ALA A 100 -1.73 17.54 4.04
C ALA A 100 -0.77 16.55 3.37
N PRO A 101 -0.44 15.41 4.04
CA PRO A 101 0.43 14.40 3.46
C PRO A 101 -0.09 13.92 2.11
N ARG A 102 0.78 13.82 1.11
CA ARG A 102 0.43 13.33 -0.23
C ARG A 102 -0.07 11.90 -0.20
N HIS A 103 -1.07 11.59 -0.99
CA HIS A 103 -1.41 10.20 -1.29
C HIS A 103 -0.29 9.53 -2.10
N LEU A 104 -0.18 8.22 -2.05
CA LEU A 104 0.88 7.47 -2.74
C LEU A 104 0.29 6.72 -3.93
N LEU A 105 0.78 7.03 -5.14
CA LEU A 105 0.49 6.27 -6.35
C LEU A 105 1.71 5.42 -6.72
N PHE A 106 1.59 4.11 -6.62
CA PHE A 106 2.62 3.16 -7.04
C PHE A 106 2.40 2.76 -8.49
N LEU A 107 3.44 2.91 -9.31
CA LEU A 107 3.45 2.53 -10.73
C LEU A 107 4.68 1.68 -11.04
N ASP A 108 4.54 0.74 -11.99
CA ASP A 108 5.67 -0.01 -12.52
C ASP A 108 6.46 0.85 -13.51
N ALA A 109 7.78 0.65 -13.56
CA ALA A 109 8.70 1.47 -14.34
C ALA A 109 8.60 1.25 -15.86
N ASP A 110 8.03 0.11 -16.29
CA ASP A 110 7.95 -0.32 -17.70
C ASP A 110 6.66 0.13 -18.42
N LEU A 111 5.81 0.92 -17.79
CA LEU A 111 4.54 1.38 -18.36
C LEU A 111 4.72 2.33 -19.58
N GLY A 112 5.83 3.08 -19.62
CA GLY A 112 6.06 4.04 -20.71
C GLY A 112 4.93 5.08 -20.80
N ALA A 113 4.53 5.43 -22.01
CA ALA A 113 3.47 6.41 -22.26
C ALA A 113 2.09 5.98 -21.75
N THR A 114 1.86 4.69 -21.51
CA THR A 114 0.56 4.21 -21.01
C THR A 114 0.33 4.59 -19.54
N ALA A 115 1.36 4.98 -18.80
CA ALA A 115 1.25 5.43 -17.40
C ALA A 115 0.22 6.56 -17.21
N LYS A 116 -0.05 7.39 -18.24
CA LYS A 116 -1.14 8.39 -18.22
C LYS A 116 -2.53 7.76 -18.00
N GLY A 117 -2.70 6.48 -18.34
CA GLY A 117 -3.93 5.73 -18.11
C GLY A 117 -4.20 5.40 -16.64
N ALA A 118 -3.30 5.76 -15.71
CA ALA A 118 -3.49 5.54 -14.28
C ALA A 118 -4.39 6.61 -13.60
N ALA A 119 -4.85 7.63 -14.32
CA ALA A 119 -5.71 8.68 -13.76
C ALA A 119 -6.92 8.15 -12.97
N PRO A 120 -7.68 7.11 -13.44
CA PRO A 120 -8.81 6.58 -12.69
C PRO A 120 -8.45 5.98 -11.32
N LEU A 121 -7.18 5.65 -11.07
CA LEU A 121 -6.74 5.17 -9.75
C LEU A 121 -6.68 6.29 -8.72
N VAL A 122 -6.45 7.51 -9.18
CA VAL A 122 -6.19 8.67 -8.31
C VAL A 122 -7.48 9.28 -7.80
N GLU A 123 -8.47 9.44 -8.67
CA GLU A 123 -9.70 10.16 -8.39
C GLU A 123 -10.45 9.65 -7.15
N PRO A 124 -10.73 8.33 -6.96
CA PRO A 124 -11.47 7.88 -5.79
C PRO A 124 -10.73 8.11 -4.46
N VAL A 125 -9.39 8.18 -4.50
CA VAL A 125 -8.58 8.46 -3.31
C VAL A 125 -8.59 9.95 -2.99
N LEU A 126 -8.47 10.82 -4.00
CA LEU A 126 -8.58 12.28 -3.83
C LEU A 126 -9.97 12.71 -3.35
N GLU A 127 -11.03 12.09 -3.86
CA GLU A 127 -12.41 12.34 -3.46
C GLU A 127 -12.74 11.72 -2.09
N GLY A 128 -11.85 10.88 -1.56
CA GLY A 128 -12.08 10.19 -0.32
C GLY A 128 -13.18 9.13 -0.37
N THR A 129 -13.52 8.62 -1.53
CA THR A 129 -14.46 7.50 -1.71
C THR A 129 -13.79 6.15 -1.53
N ALA A 130 -12.46 6.06 -1.73
CA ALA A 130 -11.63 4.91 -1.46
C ALA A 130 -10.38 5.30 -0.65
N ASP A 131 -9.84 4.35 0.11
CA ASP A 131 -8.57 4.49 0.82
C ASP A 131 -7.43 3.79 0.07
N MET A 132 -7.76 2.82 -0.79
CA MET A 132 -6.88 2.20 -1.77
C MET A 132 -7.63 1.83 -3.03
N THR A 133 -7.06 2.16 -4.19
CA THR A 133 -7.47 1.66 -5.49
C THR A 133 -6.45 0.68 -6.04
N ILE A 134 -6.91 -0.33 -6.78
CA ILE A 134 -6.10 -1.33 -7.48
C ILE A 134 -6.50 -1.32 -8.94
N ALA A 135 -5.53 -1.28 -9.85
CA ALA A 135 -5.80 -1.32 -11.28
C ALA A 135 -6.40 -2.64 -11.73
N LEU A 136 -7.42 -2.58 -12.56
CA LEU A 136 -7.91 -3.70 -13.38
C LEU A 136 -7.52 -3.46 -14.85
N PHE A 137 -6.78 -4.38 -15.43
CA PHE A 137 -6.53 -4.36 -16.85
C PHE A 137 -7.67 -5.05 -17.61
N PRO A 138 -8.12 -4.51 -18.75
CA PRO A 138 -9.20 -5.10 -19.53
C PRO A 138 -8.95 -6.58 -19.85
N ALA A 139 -9.99 -7.42 -19.75
CA ALA A 139 -9.90 -8.88 -19.92
C ALA A 139 -9.34 -9.33 -21.31
N THR A 140 -9.51 -8.51 -22.35
CA THR A 140 -8.99 -8.74 -23.69
C THR A 140 -7.47 -8.83 -23.76
N ARG A 141 -6.77 -8.26 -22.76
CA ARG A 141 -5.30 -8.21 -22.65
C ARG A 141 -4.71 -9.26 -21.70
N MET A 142 -5.55 -9.96 -20.93
CA MET A 142 -5.12 -10.99 -19.97
C MET A 142 -4.83 -12.37 -20.57
N ARG A 143 -5.03 -12.59 -21.85
CA ARG A 143 -4.94 -13.91 -22.49
C ARG A 143 -3.54 -14.48 -22.70
N LEU A 144 -2.48 -13.79 -22.32
CA LEU A 144 -1.10 -14.20 -22.53
C LEU A 144 -0.36 -14.45 -21.21
N GLY A 145 -0.38 -15.72 -20.78
CA GLY A 145 0.64 -16.26 -19.88
C GLY A 145 0.12 -16.87 -18.57
N GLY A 146 0.46 -18.12 -18.36
CA GLY A 146 0.44 -19.04 -17.21
C GLY A 146 0.34 -18.55 -15.76
N HIS A 147 -0.34 -17.47 -15.49
CA HIS A 147 -0.51 -16.89 -14.16
C HIS A 147 -1.68 -17.52 -13.36
N GLY A 148 -2.42 -18.44 -13.96
CA GLY A 148 -3.65 -18.97 -13.38
C GLY A 148 -3.51 -19.56 -11.98
N PHE A 149 -2.38 -20.20 -11.64
CA PHE A 149 -2.20 -20.84 -10.35
C PHE A 149 -1.80 -19.85 -9.24
N VAL A 150 -0.84 -18.97 -9.50
CA VAL A 150 -0.40 -17.94 -8.53
C VAL A 150 -1.50 -16.91 -8.29
N VAL A 151 -2.20 -16.50 -9.35
CA VAL A 151 -3.34 -15.58 -9.25
C VAL A 151 -4.47 -16.20 -8.42
N ARG A 152 -4.79 -17.49 -8.64
CA ARG A 152 -5.79 -18.20 -7.81
C ARG A 152 -5.36 -18.30 -6.36
N LEU A 153 -4.09 -18.67 -6.10
CA LEU A 153 -3.57 -18.72 -4.73
C LEU A 153 -3.73 -17.36 -4.03
N ALA A 154 -3.35 -16.28 -4.69
CA ALA A 154 -3.44 -14.92 -4.13
C ALA A 154 -4.91 -14.53 -3.91
N ARG A 155 -5.79 -14.74 -4.89
CA ARG A 155 -7.23 -14.44 -4.81
C ARG A 155 -7.90 -15.20 -3.67
N ASP A 156 -7.74 -16.53 -3.64
CA ASP A 156 -8.34 -17.40 -2.62
C ASP A 156 -7.77 -17.09 -1.23
N GLY A 157 -6.48 -16.75 -1.16
CA GLY A 157 -5.84 -16.35 0.08
C GLY A 157 -6.38 -15.03 0.62
N VAL A 158 -6.50 -14.01 -0.22
CA VAL A 158 -7.12 -12.72 0.17
C VAL A 158 -8.56 -12.94 0.63
N ARG A 159 -9.37 -13.66 -0.16
CA ARG A 159 -10.76 -13.96 0.18
C ARG A 159 -10.89 -14.69 1.51
N ARG A 160 -10.08 -15.71 1.75
CA ARG A 160 -10.09 -16.50 3.00
C ARG A 160 -9.75 -15.64 4.21
N VAL A 161 -8.81 -14.73 4.06
CA VAL A 161 -8.28 -13.92 5.17
C VAL A 161 -9.13 -12.69 5.47
N THR A 162 -9.77 -12.10 4.45
CA THR A 162 -10.46 -10.80 4.55
C THR A 162 -11.96 -10.87 4.23
N GLY A 163 -12.41 -11.91 3.55
CA GLY A 163 -13.76 -12.01 2.99
C GLY A 163 -13.94 -11.25 1.66
N TRP A 164 -12.94 -10.49 1.21
CA TRP A 164 -12.98 -9.75 -0.06
C TRP A 164 -12.29 -10.53 -1.17
N GLU A 165 -12.88 -10.56 -2.36
CA GLU A 165 -12.38 -11.32 -3.50
C GLU A 165 -11.84 -10.39 -4.59
N PRO A 166 -10.51 -10.29 -4.78
CA PRO A 166 -9.91 -9.47 -5.83
C PRO A 166 -10.01 -10.12 -7.21
N GLU A 167 -10.21 -9.31 -8.24
CA GLU A 167 -10.11 -9.76 -9.62
C GLU A 167 -8.65 -9.90 -10.06
N GLN A 168 -7.82 -8.89 -9.74
CA GLN A 168 -6.40 -8.86 -10.10
C GLN A 168 -5.48 -8.69 -8.86
N PRO A 169 -5.36 -9.69 -8.01
CA PRO A 169 -4.69 -9.61 -6.70
C PRO A 169 -3.19 -9.26 -6.77
N LEU A 170 -2.55 -9.49 -7.91
CA LEU A 170 -1.11 -9.29 -8.12
C LEU A 170 -0.80 -8.01 -8.91
N ASN A 171 -1.81 -7.17 -9.18
CA ASN A 171 -1.58 -5.91 -9.86
C ASN A 171 -0.83 -4.94 -8.95
N GLY A 172 0.27 -4.36 -9.46
CA GLY A 172 1.14 -3.46 -8.71
C GLY A 172 0.74 -1.99 -8.78
N GLN A 173 -0.10 -1.60 -9.75
CA GLN A 173 -0.55 -0.22 -9.93
C GLN A 173 -1.66 0.09 -8.92
N ARG A 174 -1.38 0.99 -7.97
CA ARG A 174 -2.26 1.26 -6.82
C ARG A 174 -2.11 2.69 -6.35
N CYS A 175 -3.22 3.33 -6.00
CA CYS A 175 -3.20 4.58 -5.27
C CYS A 175 -3.72 4.34 -3.85
N LEU A 176 -3.04 4.91 -2.84
CA LEU A 176 -3.41 4.74 -1.43
C LEU A 176 -3.36 6.06 -0.68
N THR A 177 -4.21 6.18 0.32
CA THR A 177 -4.02 7.21 1.35
C THR A 177 -2.76 6.89 2.18
N ARG A 178 -2.16 7.91 2.77
CA ARG A 178 -0.97 7.75 3.61
C ARG A 178 -1.25 6.84 4.82
N GLU A 179 -2.42 6.95 5.40
CA GLU A 179 -2.87 6.17 6.55
C GLU A 179 -3.03 4.69 6.18
N ALA A 180 -3.63 4.38 5.02
CA ALA A 180 -3.77 3.01 4.54
C ALA A 180 -2.41 2.36 4.30
N PHE A 181 -1.46 3.10 3.68
CA PHE A 181 -0.10 2.62 3.48
C PHE A 181 0.64 2.37 4.81
N ALA A 182 0.56 3.33 5.74
CA ALA A 182 1.21 3.21 7.05
C ALA A 182 0.69 2.00 7.84
N ALA A 183 -0.61 1.70 7.77
CA ALA A 183 -1.22 0.55 8.45
C ALA A 183 -0.76 -0.80 7.88
N ALA A 184 -0.32 -0.84 6.63
CA ALA A 184 0.16 -2.06 5.97
C ALA A 184 1.66 -2.34 6.16
N ARG A 185 2.42 -1.41 6.74
CA ARG A 185 3.85 -1.59 7.00
C ARG A 185 4.14 -2.54 8.18
N PRO A 186 5.24 -3.32 8.15
CA PRO A 186 6.16 -3.47 7.03
C PRO A 186 5.56 -4.30 5.91
N LEU A 187 5.91 -3.96 4.66
CA LEU A 187 5.42 -4.66 3.48
C LEU A 187 5.98 -6.08 3.39
N ALA A 188 5.23 -6.98 2.77
CA ALA A 188 5.74 -8.31 2.48
C ALA A 188 6.89 -8.26 1.47
N PRO A 189 7.93 -9.10 1.62
CA PRO A 189 9.04 -9.17 0.68
C PRO A 189 8.63 -9.85 -0.63
N GLY A 190 9.41 -9.59 -1.69
CA GLY A 190 9.29 -10.23 -3.00
C GLY A 190 7.93 -10.00 -3.65
N PHE A 191 7.45 -11.03 -4.34
CA PHE A 191 6.17 -11.02 -5.06
C PHE A 191 4.93 -11.16 -4.15
N GLY A 192 5.12 -11.26 -2.84
CA GLY A 192 4.03 -11.25 -1.87
C GLY A 192 3.56 -9.85 -1.51
N VAL A 193 4.23 -8.80 -2.00
CA VAL A 193 3.96 -7.41 -1.60
C VAL A 193 2.53 -6.99 -1.93
N GLU A 194 2.05 -7.25 -3.13
CA GLU A 194 0.71 -6.85 -3.57
C GLU A 194 -0.38 -7.55 -2.75
N THR A 195 -0.25 -8.87 -2.60
CA THR A 195 -1.20 -9.69 -1.81
C THR A 195 -1.18 -9.26 -0.35
N GLY A 196 0.02 -9.07 0.21
CA GLY A 196 0.20 -8.65 1.59
C GLY A 196 -0.40 -7.28 1.87
N LEU A 197 -0.09 -6.30 1.03
CA LEU A 197 -0.61 -4.93 1.12
C LEU A 197 -2.15 -4.93 1.11
N THR A 198 -2.76 -5.67 0.17
CA THR A 198 -4.23 -5.78 0.09
C THR A 198 -4.83 -6.31 1.40
N ILE A 199 -4.27 -7.39 1.94
CA ILE A 199 -4.76 -7.99 3.19
C ILE A 199 -4.61 -7.02 4.37
N ASP A 200 -3.45 -6.38 4.50
CA ASP A 200 -3.17 -5.52 5.65
C ASP A 200 -4.03 -4.25 5.62
N VAL A 201 -4.26 -3.66 4.45
CA VAL A 201 -5.16 -2.50 4.26
C VAL A 201 -6.60 -2.89 4.60
N LEU A 202 -7.14 -4.01 4.06
CA LEU A 202 -8.48 -4.47 4.35
C LEU A 202 -8.68 -4.79 5.84
N ARG A 203 -7.69 -5.42 6.48
CA ARG A 203 -7.71 -5.70 7.93
C ARG A 203 -7.61 -4.44 8.79
N GLY A 204 -6.99 -3.40 8.27
CA GLY A 204 -7.00 -2.06 8.85
C GLY A 204 -8.37 -1.39 8.85
N GLY A 205 -9.35 -1.97 8.13
CA GLY A 205 -10.70 -1.42 7.98
C GLY A 205 -10.80 -0.33 6.92
N PHE A 206 -9.81 -0.24 6.03
CA PHE A 206 -9.79 0.71 4.92
C PHE A 206 -10.61 0.19 3.73
N ARG A 207 -11.13 1.13 2.93
CA ARG A 207 -11.93 0.85 1.74
C ARG A 207 -11.03 0.59 0.54
N VAL A 208 -11.15 -0.59 -0.06
CA VAL A 208 -10.39 -1.01 -1.24
C VAL A 208 -11.35 -1.16 -2.42
N VAL A 209 -10.97 -0.58 -3.56
CA VAL A 209 -11.76 -0.63 -4.80
C VAL A 209 -10.84 -1.03 -5.95
N GLU A 210 -11.28 -1.93 -6.80
CA GLU A 210 -10.64 -2.22 -8.09
C GLU A 210 -11.23 -1.30 -9.16
N VAL A 211 -10.36 -0.72 -10.01
CA VAL A 211 -10.73 0.30 -11.00
C VAL A 211 -10.16 -0.09 -12.37
N GLU A 212 -11.01 -0.15 -13.39
CA GLU A 212 -10.56 -0.37 -14.76
C GLU A 212 -9.69 0.77 -15.26
N VAL A 213 -8.54 0.42 -15.85
CA VAL A 213 -7.55 1.38 -16.36
C VAL A 213 -7.04 0.98 -17.75
N PRO A 214 -6.85 1.93 -18.67
CA PRO A 214 -6.32 1.68 -20.00
C PRO A 214 -4.79 1.55 -20.00
N LEU A 215 -4.24 0.77 -19.06
CA LEU A 215 -2.79 0.51 -18.95
C LEU A 215 -2.38 -0.71 -19.77
N GLU A 216 -1.15 -0.71 -20.26
CA GLU A 216 -0.56 -1.84 -20.99
C GLU A 216 0.65 -2.35 -20.23
N HIS A 217 0.67 -3.66 -19.97
CA HIS A 217 1.80 -4.36 -19.40
C HIS A 217 2.59 -5.09 -20.50
N ARG A 218 3.90 -5.16 -20.33
CA ARG A 218 4.75 -6.01 -21.19
C ARG A 218 4.40 -7.47 -20.95
N ALA A 219 4.08 -8.22 -22.02
CA ALA A 219 3.88 -9.66 -21.93
C ALA A 219 5.21 -10.34 -21.54
N THR A 220 5.23 -11.05 -20.41
CA THR A 220 6.37 -11.87 -19.99
C THR A 220 6.42 -13.16 -20.80
N GLY A 221 7.60 -13.49 -21.35
CA GLY A 221 7.81 -14.68 -22.16
C GLY A 221 7.56 -16.02 -21.44
N ALA A 222 7.61 -17.12 -22.21
CA ALA A 222 7.26 -18.48 -21.76
C ALA A 222 8.48 -19.41 -21.56
N ASP A 223 9.69 -18.90 -21.37
CA ASP A 223 10.94 -19.66 -21.26
C ASP A 223 11.20 -20.27 -19.86
N LEU A 224 12.27 -21.05 -19.71
CA LEU A 224 12.67 -21.70 -18.45
C LEU A 224 12.91 -20.68 -17.31
N ARG A 225 13.40 -19.47 -17.63
CA ARG A 225 13.57 -18.40 -16.63
C ARG A 225 12.22 -17.94 -16.09
N ALA A 226 11.21 -17.90 -16.96
CA ALA A 226 9.84 -17.59 -16.55
C ALA A 226 9.23 -18.67 -15.65
N GLN A 227 9.64 -19.94 -15.76
CA GLN A 227 9.16 -20.99 -14.86
C GLN A 227 9.78 -20.88 -13.46
N LEU A 228 11.09 -20.63 -13.36
CA LEU A 228 11.76 -20.36 -12.09
C LEU A 228 11.20 -19.08 -11.42
N HIS A 229 10.94 -18.05 -12.21
CA HIS A 229 10.32 -16.82 -11.74
C HIS A 229 8.92 -17.09 -11.15
N ARG A 230 8.10 -17.93 -11.80
CA ARG A 230 6.78 -18.33 -11.28
C ARG A 230 6.86 -19.14 -10.00
N ALA A 231 7.85 -19.99 -9.84
CA ALA A 231 8.06 -20.73 -8.59
C ALA A 231 8.41 -19.80 -7.42
N HIS A 232 9.27 -18.80 -7.66
CA HIS A 232 9.57 -17.76 -6.67
C HIS A 232 8.34 -16.92 -6.34
N GLN A 233 7.55 -16.51 -7.35
CA GLN A 233 6.29 -15.79 -7.13
C GLN A 233 5.35 -16.59 -6.24
N PHE A 234 5.17 -17.88 -6.54
CA PHE A 234 4.33 -18.76 -5.73
C PHE A 234 4.80 -18.82 -4.26
N ALA A 235 6.10 -19.06 -4.05
CA ALA A 235 6.67 -19.15 -2.71
C ALA A 235 6.52 -17.84 -1.92
N ASP A 236 6.69 -16.69 -2.56
CA ASP A 236 6.57 -15.38 -1.91
C ASP A 236 5.12 -15.06 -1.55
N VAL A 237 4.17 -15.32 -2.46
CA VAL A 237 2.74 -15.17 -2.19
C VAL A 237 2.31 -16.11 -1.06
N ALA A 238 2.73 -17.38 -1.09
CA ALA A 238 2.43 -18.34 -0.04
C ALA A 238 2.97 -17.90 1.32
N ARG A 239 4.22 -17.39 1.39
CA ARG A 239 4.80 -16.83 2.63
C ARG A 239 4.03 -15.61 3.13
N ALA A 240 3.65 -14.70 2.23
CA ALA A 240 2.89 -13.52 2.59
C ALA A 240 1.51 -13.89 3.18
N LEU A 241 0.84 -14.88 2.62
CA LEU A 241 -0.43 -15.42 3.13
C LEU A 241 -0.24 -16.10 4.48
N ALA A 242 0.71 -17.04 4.60
CA ALA A 242 0.98 -17.77 5.84
C ALA A 242 1.28 -16.82 7.01
N ALA A 243 2.12 -15.81 6.78
CA ALA A 243 2.44 -14.81 7.80
C ALA A 243 1.19 -14.05 8.29
N ARG A 244 0.20 -13.85 7.42
CA ARG A 244 -1.03 -13.12 7.75
C ARG A 244 -2.12 -14.02 8.31
N GLU A 245 -2.19 -15.27 7.92
CA GLU A 245 -3.09 -16.26 8.51
C GLU A 245 -2.71 -16.58 9.97
N LEU A 246 -1.43 -16.69 10.27
CA LEU A 246 -0.91 -17.03 11.60
C LEU A 246 -0.96 -15.87 12.61
N ARG A 247 -0.89 -14.62 12.17
CA ARG A 247 -0.92 -13.43 13.07
C ARG A 247 -2.12 -13.38 14.05
N PRO A 248 -3.36 -13.73 13.67
CA PRO A 248 -4.48 -13.75 14.61
C PRO A 248 -4.40 -14.87 15.63
N ALA A 249 -3.86 -16.04 15.25
CA ALA A 249 -3.71 -17.19 16.15
C ALA A 249 -2.70 -16.89 17.27
N LEU A 250 -1.56 -16.29 16.93
CA LEU A 250 -0.54 -15.87 17.89
C LEU A 250 -1.03 -14.78 18.86
N ARG A 251 -1.84 -13.82 18.38
CA ARG A 251 -2.45 -12.82 19.27
C ARG A 251 -3.50 -13.40 20.22
N ARG A 252 -4.21 -14.45 19.84
CA ARG A 252 -5.16 -15.15 20.72
C ARG A 252 -4.45 -15.96 21.80
N THR A 253 -3.36 -16.65 21.46
CA THR A 253 -2.57 -17.42 22.44
C THR A 253 -1.86 -16.51 23.44
N TRP A 254 -1.32 -15.35 23.02
CA TRP A 254 -0.70 -14.39 23.93
C TRP A 254 -1.71 -13.73 24.88
N ARG A 255 -2.92 -13.43 24.42
CA ARG A 255 -3.98 -12.91 25.31
C ARG A 255 -4.51 -13.98 26.28
N GLY A 256 -4.45 -15.26 25.91
CA GLY A 256 -4.81 -16.38 26.79
C GLY A 256 -3.79 -16.68 27.89
N VAL A 257 -2.49 -16.41 27.60
CA VAL A 257 -1.39 -16.71 28.55
C VAL A 257 -1.09 -15.55 29.51
N PHE A 258 -1.34 -14.30 29.10
CA PHE A 258 -0.98 -13.11 29.90
C PHE A 258 -2.14 -12.18 30.23
N GLY A 259 -3.37 -12.57 30.02
CA GLY A 259 -4.48 -11.67 30.18
C GLY A 259 -5.51 -12.07 31.24
N ARG A 260 -5.26 -11.72 32.51
CA ARG A 260 -6.26 -11.15 33.44
C ARG A 260 -5.57 -10.67 34.71
N PRO A 261 -5.44 -9.39 34.98
CA PRO A 261 -5.26 -8.94 36.35
C PRO A 261 -6.58 -9.17 37.08
N ARG A 262 -6.54 -10.01 38.09
CA ARG A 262 -7.64 -10.16 39.05
C ARG A 262 -7.80 -8.86 39.78
N SER A 263 -8.86 -8.15 39.49
CA SER A 263 -9.33 -7.07 40.37
C SER A 263 -10.04 -7.67 41.60
N THR A 264 -9.30 -7.88 42.68
CA THR A 264 -9.87 -8.07 44.00
C THR A 264 -9.90 -6.75 44.70
N VAL A 265 -10.98 -5.99 44.58
CA VAL A 265 -11.34 -4.98 45.53
C VAL A 265 -12.59 -5.46 46.23
N ARG A 266 -12.40 -6.13 47.37
CA ARG A 266 -13.43 -6.31 48.37
C ARG A 266 -13.59 -4.98 49.12
N GLY A 267 -14.60 -4.20 48.79
CA GLY A 267 -15.09 -3.10 49.58
C GLY A 267 -15.96 -3.65 50.73
N ARG A 268 -15.46 -3.60 51.96
CA ARG A 268 -16.28 -3.78 53.17
C ARG A 268 -16.93 -2.48 53.50
N SER A 269 -18.25 -2.46 53.47
CA SER A 269 -19.10 -1.45 54.09
C SER A 269 -19.18 -1.68 55.58
N ARG A 270 -18.98 -0.61 56.38
CA ARG A 270 -19.53 -0.34 57.71
C ARG A 270 -19.52 1.19 57.78
N GLY A 271 -20.57 1.91 58.02
CA GLY A 271 -21.69 1.77 58.88
C GLY A 271 -21.72 3.02 59.80
N THR A 272 -22.87 3.63 59.89
CA THR A 272 -23.34 4.54 60.93
C THR A 272 -22.84 5.98 60.95
N GLY A 273 -23.82 6.90 61.01
CA GLY A 273 -23.63 8.28 61.45
C GLY A 273 -24.67 9.26 60.89
N ARG A 274 -25.89 9.08 61.34
CA ARG A 274 -27.00 10.06 61.32
C ARG A 274 -26.60 11.31 62.10
N VAL A 275 -26.76 12.52 61.55
CA VAL A 275 -27.31 13.72 62.32
C VAL A 275 -27.80 14.76 61.32
N ALA A 276 -29.02 15.24 61.59
CA ALA A 276 -29.74 16.27 60.89
C ALA A 276 -29.36 17.68 61.45
N ARG A 277 -29.60 18.70 60.64
CA ARG A 277 -30.22 20.02 60.93
C ARG A 277 -29.73 21.03 59.90
N LYS A 278 -30.64 21.57 59.10
CA LYS A 278 -31.56 22.69 59.29
C LYS A 278 -30.90 24.09 59.29
N ASN A 279 -31.49 24.86 58.38
CA ASN A 279 -31.66 26.32 58.34
C ASN A 279 -30.73 27.07 57.37
N ARG A 280 -31.33 27.68 56.32
CA ARG A 280 -32.08 28.95 56.20
C ARG A 280 -31.17 30.10 55.80
N GLN A 281 -31.61 30.76 54.75
CA GLN A 281 -31.57 32.24 54.48
C GLN A 281 -30.15 32.82 54.33
N GLU A 282 -29.83 33.43 53.24
CA GLU A 282 -30.45 34.58 52.50
C GLU A 282 -30.11 34.53 51.01
#